data_a986aff97cd167c4677ea990bab607f1
#
_entry.id   a986aff97cd167c4677ea990bab607f1
#
_cell.length_a   1.000
_cell.length_b   1.000
_cell.length_c   1.000
_cell.angle_alpha   90.00
_cell.angle_beta   90.00
_cell.angle_gamma   90.00
#
_symmetry.space_group_name_H-M   'P 1'
#
loop_
_entity.id
_entity.type
_entity.pdbx_description
1 polymer ?
#
loop_
_entity_poly.entity_id
_entity_poly.type
_entity_poly.pdbx_seq_one_letter_code
_entity_poly.pdbx_strand_id
1 'polypeptide(L)'
;MTFAPTLADRFNEYDENNPHVWQLFKQFTRDAYKAGHGRFSAQAIIERIRWKTSVETRGGEFKINNDYAACYARKFHQENPHLDGFFRTRHSSADRFNTYPRSLACTAIAWMFTVGTIGIVGLLAIGA
;
A
#
# COMPACT_ATOMS: atom_id res chain seq x y z
N MET A 1 -20.77 19.05 -18.75
CA MET A 1 -20.97 17.59 -18.65
C MET A 1 -20.18 17.07 -17.46
N THR A 2 -20.87 16.64 -16.44
CA THR A 2 -20.23 15.99 -15.28
C THR A 2 -20.05 14.51 -15.62
N PHE A 3 -18.79 14.10 -15.85
CA PHE A 3 -18.50 12.69 -16.00
C PHE A 3 -18.64 12.01 -14.61
N ALA A 4 -19.28 10.85 -14.59
CA ALA A 4 -19.32 10.05 -13.36
C ALA A 4 -17.88 9.70 -12.94
N PRO A 5 -17.54 9.79 -11.62
CA PRO A 5 -16.20 9.49 -11.14
C PRO A 5 -15.84 8.03 -11.45
N THR A 6 -14.64 7.82 -11.94
CA THR A 6 -14.13 6.48 -12.21
C THR A 6 -13.83 5.74 -10.90
N LEU A 7 -13.59 4.43 -10.97
CA LEU A 7 -13.17 3.67 -9.79
C LEU A 7 -11.85 4.23 -9.22
N ALA A 8 -10.94 4.66 -10.09
CA ALA A 8 -9.68 5.26 -9.67
C ALA A 8 -9.87 6.58 -8.92
N ASP A 9 -10.77 7.45 -9.39
CA ASP A 9 -11.08 8.72 -8.73
C ASP A 9 -11.68 8.49 -7.34
N ARG A 10 -12.64 7.58 -7.23
CA ARG A 10 -13.25 7.21 -5.96
C ARG A 10 -12.25 6.56 -4.99
N PHE A 11 -11.33 5.76 -5.51
CA PHE A 11 -10.28 5.16 -4.70
C PHE A 11 -9.30 6.21 -4.18
N ASN A 12 -8.88 7.14 -5.02
CA ASN A 12 -7.96 8.21 -4.61
C ASN A 12 -8.56 9.08 -3.52
N GLU A 13 -9.80 9.50 -3.69
CA GLU A 13 -10.55 10.25 -2.68
C GLU A 13 -10.66 9.48 -1.35
N TYR A 14 -10.99 8.18 -1.44
CA TYR A 14 -11.07 7.32 -0.28
C TYR A 14 -9.73 7.17 0.44
N ASP A 15 -8.65 6.94 -0.31
CA ASP A 15 -7.30 6.75 0.24
C ASP A 15 -6.78 8.02 0.91
N GLU A 16 -7.04 9.19 0.33
CA GLU A 16 -6.70 10.49 0.93
C GLU A 16 -7.44 10.75 2.24
N ASN A 17 -8.72 10.37 2.30
CA ASN A 17 -9.54 10.54 3.50
C ASN A 17 -9.27 9.48 4.59
N ASN A 18 -8.66 8.35 4.23
CA ASN A 18 -8.41 7.23 5.13
C ASN A 18 -6.95 6.74 5.06
N PRO A 19 -5.96 7.57 5.38
CA PRO A 19 -4.55 7.19 5.26
C PRO A 19 -4.16 6.02 6.16
N HIS A 20 -4.88 5.81 7.27
CA HIS A 20 -4.66 4.69 8.18
C HIS A 20 -4.90 3.32 7.53
N VAL A 21 -5.83 3.24 6.57
CA VAL A 21 -6.11 2.00 5.82
C VAL A 21 -4.89 1.57 5.03
N TRP A 22 -4.22 2.50 4.36
CA TRP A 22 -3.00 2.23 3.63
C TRP A 22 -1.87 1.75 4.55
N GLN A 23 -1.72 2.34 5.72
CA GLN A 23 -0.73 1.91 6.71
C GLN A 23 -0.99 0.48 7.19
N LEU A 24 -2.25 0.16 7.51
CA LEU A 24 -2.64 -1.20 7.90
C LEU A 24 -2.45 -2.20 6.75
N PHE A 25 -2.76 -1.82 5.52
CA PHE A 25 -2.55 -2.66 4.35
C PHE A 25 -1.08 -3.03 4.19
N LYS A 26 -0.18 -2.06 4.27
CA LYS A 26 1.27 -2.30 4.23
C LYS A 26 1.74 -3.18 5.39
N GLN A 27 1.27 -2.93 6.60
CA GLN A 27 1.63 -3.70 7.78
C GLN A 27 1.25 -5.17 7.62
N PHE A 28 -0.02 -5.46 7.34
CA PHE A 28 -0.49 -6.84 7.20
C PHE A 28 0.13 -7.57 6.00
N THR A 29 0.43 -6.85 4.93
CA THR A 29 1.16 -7.42 3.80
C THR A 29 2.59 -7.82 4.19
N ARG A 30 3.29 -6.99 4.94
CA ARG A 30 4.63 -7.32 5.46
C ARG A 30 4.59 -8.51 6.41
N ASP A 31 3.57 -8.58 7.26
CA ASP A 31 3.39 -9.70 8.19
C ASP A 31 3.16 -11.02 7.44
N ALA A 32 2.33 -11.00 6.39
CA ALA A 32 2.12 -12.15 5.53
C ALA A 32 3.42 -12.56 4.80
N TYR A 33 4.17 -11.61 4.30
CA TYR A 33 5.47 -11.87 3.65
C TYR A 33 6.49 -12.48 4.63
N LYS A 34 6.61 -11.93 5.84
CA LYS A 34 7.49 -12.46 6.89
C LYS A 34 7.08 -13.85 7.36
N ALA A 35 5.80 -14.18 7.32
CA ALA A 35 5.29 -15.52 7.62
C ALA A 35 5.63 -16.57 6.53
N GLY A 36 6.27 -16.16 5.43
CA GLY A 36 6.76 -17.05 4.39
C GLY A 36 5.83 -17.20 3.19
N HIS A 37 4.76 -16.40 3.10
CA HIS A 37 3.88 -16.43 1.94
C HIS A 37 4.53 -15.76 0.73
N GLY A 38 4.74 -16.51 -0.35
CA GLY A 38 5.23 -15.96 -1.62
C GLY A 38 4.15 -15.28 -2.44
N ARG A 39 2.88 -15.60 -2.17
CA ARG A 39 1.69 -14.99 -2.77
C ARG A 39 0.59 -14.88 -1.72
N PHE A 40 -0.16 -13.80 -1.77
CA PHE A 40 -1.25 -13.57 -0.83
C PHE A 40 -2.47 -12.91 -1.52
N SER A 41 -3.62 -12.94 -0.86
CA SER A 41 -4.83 -12.32 -1.37
C SER A 41 -4.98 -10.90 -0.83
N ALA A 42 -5.08 -9.91 -1.71
CA ALA A 42 -5.38 -8.53 -1.32
C ALA A 42 -6.74 -8.43 -0.62
N GLN A 43 -7.71 -9.23 -1.04
CA GLN A 43 -9.02 -9.31 -0.39
C GLN A 43 -8.90 -9.78 1.06
N ALA A 44 -8.06 -10.77 1.34
CA ALA A 44 -7.82 -11.25 2.71
C ALA A 44 -7.21 -10.15 3.60
N ILE A 45 -6.31 -9.32 3.06
CA ILE A 45 -5.78 -8.15 3.77
C ILE A 45 -6.89 -7.15 4.09
N ILE A 46 -7.76 -6.84 3.13
CA ILE A 46 -8.91 -5.94 3.35
C ILE A 46 -9.85 -6.48 4.43
N GLU A 47 -10.15 -7.78 4.42
CA GLU A 47 -10.98 -8.40 5.46
C GLU A 47 -10.31 -8.31 6.84
N ARG A 48 -9.01 -8.49 6.91
CA ARG A 48 -8.25 -8.31 8.15
C ARG A 48 -8.30 -6.86 8.66
N ILE A 49 -8.24 -5.88 7.77
CA ILE A 49 -8.37 -4.46 8.11
C ILE A 49 -9.78 -4.19 8.66
N ARG A 50 -10.82 -4.71 8.00
CA ARG A 50 -12.21 -4.59 8.48
C ARG A 50 -12.36 -5.16 9.88
N TRP A 51 -11.84 -6.36 10.12
CA TRP A 51 -11.86 -6.99 11.42
C TRP A 51 -11.19 -6.12 12.47
N LYS A 52 -9.96 -5.69 12.22
CA LYS A 52 -9.21 -4.85 13.14
C LYS A 52 -9.96 -3.55 13.46
N THR A 53 -10.52 -2.90 12.46
CA THR A 53 -11.19 -1.62 12.63
C THR A 53 -12.52 -1.77 13.37
N SER A 54 -13.32 -2.78 13.04
CA SER A 54 -14.66 -2.97 13.63
C SER A 54 -14.64 -3.63 15.00
N VAL A 55 -13.70 -4.52 15.25
CA VAL A 55 -13.66 -5.34 16.48
C VAL A 55 -12.64 -4.82 17.48
N GLU A 56 -11.42 -4.56 17.03
CA GLU A 56 -10.32 -4.17 17.92
C GLU A 56 -10.34 -2.68 18.30
N THR A 57 -10.83 -1.82 17.43
CA THR A 57 -10.74 -0.35 17.62
C THR A 57 -12.02 0.28 18.16
N ARG A 58 -13.12 -0.48 18.31
CA ARG A 58 -14.44 0.04 18.72
C ARG A 58 -14.89 1.28 17.94
N GLY A 59 -14.45 1.41 16.72
CA GLY A 59 -14.87 2.45 15.79
C GLY A 59 -16.23 2.11 15.20
N GLY A 60 -17.00 3.14 14.82
CA GLY A 60 -18.27 2.97 14.14
C GLY A 60 -18.15 2.17 12.84
N GLU A 61 -19.27 2.03 12.14
CA GLU A 61 -19.38 1.25 10.91
C GLU A 61 -18.36 1.70 9.85
N PHE A 62 -17.24 0.99 9.75
CA PHE A 62 -16.18 1.28 8.80
C PHE A 62 -16.37 0.42 7.55
N LYS A 63 -16.62 1.07 6.42
CA LYS A 63 -16.84 0.40 5.14
C LYS A 63 -15.65 0.60 4.21
N ILE A 64 -15.11 -0.51 3.71
CA ILE A 64 -14.18 -0.51 2.59
C ILE A 64 -14.86 -1.21 1.43
N ASN A 65 -14.89 -0.58 0.25
CA ASN A 65 -15.40 -1.21 -0.95
C ASN A 65 -14.48 -2.37 -1.37
N ASN A 66 -15.06 -3.51 -1.72
CA ASN A 66 -14.31 -4.68 -2.20
C ASN A 66 -13.46 -4.38 -3.44
N ASP A 67 -13.91 -3.49 -4.30
CA ASP A 67 -13.19 -3.10 -5.52
C ASP A 67 -11.84 -2.41 -5.21
N TYR A 68 -11.69 -1.85 -4.03
CA TYR A 68 -10.45 -1.19 -3.61
C TYR A 68 -9.32 -2.16 -3.29
N ALA A 69 -9.61 -3.44 -3.06
CA ALA A 69 -8.58 -4.45 -2.84
C ALA A 69 -7.58 -4.52 -4.00
N ALA A 70 -8.08 -4.52 -5.23
CA ALA A 70 -7.22 -4.50 -6.42
C ALA A 70 -6.44 -3.18 -6.56
N CYS A 71 -7.04 -2.05 -6.21
CA CYS A 71 -6.39 -0.75 -6.24
C CYS A 71 -5.24 -0.67 -5.23
N TYR A 72 -5.45 -1.13 -4.01
CA TYR A 72 -4.40 -1.22 -2.99
C TYR A 72 -3.28 -2.19 -3.39
N ALA A 73 -3.61 -3.32 -3.99
CA ALA A 73 -2.60 -4.28 -4.48
C ALA A 73 -1.69 -3.64 -5.55
N ARG A 74 -2.26 -2.90 -6.50
CA ARG A 74 -1.50 -2.19 -7.52
C ARG A 74 -0.63 -1.09 -6.93
N LYS A 75 -1.17 -0.30 -6.02
CA LYS A 75 -0.42 0.72 -5.30
C LYS A 75 0.77 0.11 -4.55
N PHE A 76 0.56 -1.03 -3.89
CA PHE A 76 1.62 -1.75 -3.19
C PHE A 76 2.73 -2.24 -4.14
N HIS A 77 2.39 -2.83 -5.29
CA HIS A 77 3.37 -3.26 -6.28
C HIS A 77 4.15 -2.09 -6.89
N GLN A 78 3.52 -0.92 -7.05
CA GLN A 78 4.20 0.28 -7.53
C GLN A 78 5.23 0.81 -6.53
N GLU A 79 4.91 0.80 -5.25
CA GLU A 79 5.83 1.21 -4.19
C GLU A 79 6.90 0.17 -3.89
N ASN A 80 6.63 -1.11 -4.17
CA ASN A 80 7.52 -2.23 -3.91
C ASN A 80 7.71 -3.10 -5.16
N PRO A 81 8.47 -2.63 -6.18
CA PRO A 81 8.65 -3.37 -7.43
C PRO A 81 9.28 -4.75 -7.25
N HIS A 82 10.08 -4.95 -6.21
CA HIS A 82 10.69 -6.23 -5.86
C HIS A 82 9.68 -7.30 -5.36
N LEU A 83 8.49 -6.87 -4.97
CA LEU A 83 7.38 -7.73 -4.57
C LEU A 83 6.26 -7.78 -5.61
N ASP A 84 6.58 -7.42 -6.86
CA ASP A 84 5.63 -7.54 -7.96
C ASP A 84 5.16 -9.00 -8.11
N GLY A 85 3.84 -9.17 -8.25
CA GLY A 85 3.22 -10.49 -8.29
C GLY A 85 2.89 -11.10 -6.91
N PHE A 86 3.21 -10.46 -5.80
CA PHE A 86 2.81 -10.90 -4.46
C PHE A 86 1.28 -10.96 -4.33
N PHE A 87 0.57 -9.98 -4.85
CA PHE A 87 -0.88 -10.02 -4.98
C PHE A 87 -1.28 -10.44 -6.39
N ARG A 88 -2.25 -11.34 -6.48
CA ARG A 88 -2.83 -11.75 -7.75
C ARG A 88 -3.81 -10.70 -8.22
N THR A 89 -3.40 -9.89 -9.18
CA THR A 89 -4.27 -8.89 -9.81
C THR A 89 -4.74 -9.39 -11.17
N ARG A 90 -6.04 -9.24 -11.45
CA ARG A 90 -6.58 -9.44 -12.80
C ARG A 90 -6.52 -8.12 -13.55
N HIS A 91 -6.18 -8.16 -14.83
CA HIS A 91 -6.34 -6.99 -15.70
C HIS A 91 -7.80 -6.58 -15.73
N SER A 92 -8.09 -5.38 -15.28
CA SER A 92 -9.42 -4.80 -15.36
C SER A 92 -9.43 -3.64 -16.35
N SER A 93 -10.62 -3.26 -16.80
CA SER A 93 -10.79 -2.08 -17.65
C SER A 93 -10.30 -0.78 -16.97
N ALA A 94 -10.23 -0.75 -15.64
CA ALA A 94 -9.66 0.35 -14.89
C ALA A 94 -8.14 0.50 -15.05
N ASP A 95 -7.43 -0.56 -15.46
CA ASP A 95 -5.98 -0.51 -15.66
C ASP A 95 -5.56 0.39 -16.82
N ARG A 96 -6.45 0.63 -17.79
CA ARG A 96 -6.17 1.48 -18.94
C ARG A 96 -6.04 2.96 -18.57
N PHE A 97 -6.57 3.37 -17.44
CA PHE A 97 -6.59 4.77 -16.99
C PHE A 97 -5.71 5.05 -15.79
N ASN A 98 -5.03 4.01 -15.27
CA ASN A 98 -4.22 4.15 -14.08
C ASN A 98 -2.78 4.52 -14.44
N THR A 99 -2.60 5.73 -14.87
CA THR A 99 -1.29 6.39 -14.94
C THR A 99 -0.98 7.03 -13.58
N TYR A 100 -0.70 6.23 -12.55
CA TYR A 100 0.07 6.76 -11.43
C TYR A 100 1.48 7.11 -11.96
N PRO A 101 1.93 8.35 -11.78
CA PRO A 101 3.28 8.70 -12.20
C PRO A 101 4.28 7.86 -11.39
N ARG A 102 4.88 6.90 -12.06
CA ARG A 102 5.92 6.00 -11.52
C ARG A 102 7.13 6.73 -10.94
N SER A 103 7.25 8.03 -11.16
CA SER A 103 8.51 8.74 -11.01
C SER A 103 8.78 9.31 -9.61
N LEU A 104 7.79 9.46 -8.76
CA LEU A 104 7.97 10.17 -7.49
C LEU A 104 8.12 9.27 -6.25
N ALA A 105 7.63 8.04 -6.30
CA ALA A 105 7.67 7.15 -5.13
C ALA A 105 9.04 6.46 -4.94
N CYS A 106 9.76 6.17 -6.02
CA CYS A 106 11.04 5.46 -5.94
C CYS A 106 12.21 6.33 -5.48
N THR A 107 12.17 7.64 -5.73
CA THR A 107 13.25 8.55 -5.36
C THR A 107 13.25 8.93 -3.88
N ALA A 108 12.09 9.02 -3.26
CA ALA A 108 11.99 9.39 -1.84
C ALA A 108 12.49 8.29 -0.89
N ILE A 109 12.30 7.02 -1.24
CA ILE A 109 12.73 5.89 -0.41
C ILE A 109 14.24 5.67 -0.50
N ALA A 110 14.85 5.86 -1.66
CA ALA A 110 16.30 5.75 -1.84
C ALA A 110 17.07 6.79 -1.02
N TRP A 111 16.53 8.00 -0.88
CA TRP A 111 17.13 9.06 -0.08
C TRP A 111 17.13 8.77 1.42
N MET A 112 16.09 8.17 1.96
CA MET A 112 16.01 7.85 3.38
C MET A 112 17.02 6.77 3.79
N PHE A 113 17.29 5.80 2.93
CA PHE A 113 18.28 4.77 3.21
C PHE A 113 19.72 5.28 3.12
N THR A 114 20.02 6.23 2.23
CA THR A 114 21.36 6.74 2.05
C THR A 114 21.80 7.64 3.21
N VAL A 115 20.92 8.44 3.74
CA VAL A 115 21.21 9.33 4.88
C VAL A 115 21.43 8.55 6.16
N GLY A 116 20.66 7.45 6.38
CA GLY A 116 20.81 6.60 7.56
C GLY A 116 22.15 5.85 7.60
N THR A 117 22.66 5.44 6.46
CA THR A 117 23.91 4.67 6.38
C THR A 117 25.14 5.55 6.61
N ILE A 118 25.14 6.78 6.14
CA ILE A 118 26.24 7.73 6.33
C ILE A 118 26.37 8.15 7.81
N GLY A 119 25.24 8.28 8.52
CA GLY A 119 25.24 8.63 9.93
C GLY A 119 25.88 7.57 10.83
N ILE A 120 25.73 6.29 10.51
CA ILE A 120 26.29 5.18 11.29
C ILE A 120 27.79 5.05 11.05
N VAL A 121 28.27 5.24 9.85
CA VAL A 121 29.71 5.18 9.54
C VAL A 121 30.47 6.34 10.18
N GLY A 122 29.86 7.52 10.24
CA GLY A 122 30.46 8.69 10.90
C GLY A 122 30.62 8.51 12.41
N LEU A 123 29.70 7.80 13.06
CA LEU A 123 29.74 7.55 14.49
C LEU A 123 30.83 6.54 14.89
N LEU A 124 31.09 5.55 14.05
CA LEU A 124 32.13 4.55 14.28
C LEU A 124 33.56 5.10 14.09
N ALA A 125 33.71 6.11 13.24
CA ALA A 125 35.00 6.77 13.03
C ALA A 125 35.44 7.68 14.19
N ILE A 126 34.52 8.14 15.00
CA ILE A 126 34.78 9.02 16.16
C ILE A 126 35.07 8.21 17.43
N GLY A 127 34.65 6.95 17.47
CA GLY A 127 34.85 6.05 18.62
C GLY A 127 36.18 5.28 18.62
N ALA A 128 37.01 5.51 17.63
CA ALA A 128 38.33 4.98 17.55
C ALA A 128 39.35 6.03 17.91
#